data_c35a3b366ed84e25d19ab5f92a26c1a5
#
_entry.id   c35a3b366ed84e25d19ab5f92a26c1a5
#
_cell.length_a   1.000
_cell.length_b   1.000
_cell.length_c   1.000
_cell.angle_alpha   90.00
_cell.angle_beta   90.00
_cell.angle_gamma   90.00
#
_symmetry.space_group_name_H-M   'P 1'
#
loop_
_entity.id
_entity.type
_entity.pdbx_description
1 polymer ?
#
loop_
_entity_poly.entity_id
_entity_poly.type
_entity_poly.pdbx_seq_one_letter_code
_entity_poly.pdbx_strand_id
1 'polypeptide(L)'
;TRHKWQDNLINAIALLGFSIPVFWLALLLTLFCSLTLGWLPVSGRFDLLYEVKPITGFALIDAWLSDSPWRDEMIMSAIRHMILPVITLSVAPTTEVIRLMRISTIEVYDQNYVKAAATRGLSRFTILRRHVLHNALPPVIPRLGLQFSTMLTLAMITEMVFSWPGLGRWLINAIRQQDYAAISAGVMVCGSLVIIVNVISDILGAMANPLKHKEWYALR
;
A
#
# COMPACT_ATOMS: atom_id res chain seq x y z
N THR A 1 5.03 -19.25 16.33
CA THR A 1 6.50 -19.45 16.34
C THR A 1 7.25 -18.31 17.02
N ARG A 2 6.69 -17.80 18.15
CA ARG A 2 7.29 -16.74 18.97
C ARG A 2 8.75 -17.10 19.29
N HIS A 3 9.69 -16.18 19.03
CA HIS A 3 11.14 -16.34 19.27
C HIS A 3 11.90 -17.40 18.44
N LYS A 4 11.35 -17.89 17.33
CA LYS A 4 12.16 -18.67 16.38
C LYS A 4 12.97 -17.75 15.48
N TRP A 5 14.12 -18.25 14.96
CA TRP A 5 14.99 -17.50 14.06
C TRP A 5 14.25 -16.87 12.85
N GLN A 6 13.19 -17.55 12.36
CA GLN A 6 12.34 -17.07 11.29
C GLN A 6 11.56 -15.80 11.67
N ASP A 7 11.04 -15.73 12.91
CA ASP A 7 10.36 -14.55 13.45
C ASP A 7 11.33 -13.37 13.58
N ASN A 8 12.54 -13.64 14.06
CA ASN A 8 13.60 -12.63 14.16
C ASN A 8 14.05 -12.14 12.79
N LEU A 9 14.17 -13.03 11.80
CA LEU A 9 14.53 -12.67 10.42
C LEU A 9 13.47 -11.79 9.77
N ILE A 10 12.19 -12.16 9.89
CA ILE A 10 11.07 -11.35 9.37
C ILE A 10 11.05 -9.98 10.01
N ASN A 11 11.25 -9.91 11.34
CA ASN A 11 11.31 -8.64 12.04
C ASN A 11 12.53 -7.79 11.61
N ALA A 12 13.69 -8.41 11.41
CA ALA A 12 14.88 -7.70 10.93
C ALA A 12 14.67 -7.13 9.52
N ILE A 13 14.11 -7.91 8.61
CA ILE A 13 13.76 -7.45 7.24
C ILE A 13 12.73 -6.32 7.31
N ALA A 14 11.70 -6.46 8.15
CA ALA A 14 10.70 -5.44 8.34
C ALA A 14 11.30 -4.14 8.92
N LEU A 15 12.18 -4.21 9.90
CA LEU A 15 12.87 -3.06 10.46
C LEU A 15 13.76 -2.36 9.42
N LEU A 16 14.51 -3.13 8.63
CA LEU A 16 15.32 -2.59 7.54
C LEU A 16 14.46 -1.86 6.53
N GLY A 17 13.34 -2.45 6.09
CA GLY A 17 12.42 -1.84 5.14
C GLY A 17 11.80 -0.53 5.66
N PHE A 18 11.55 -0.42 6.96
CA PHE A 18 11.03 0.80 7.58
C PHE A 18 12.10 1.90 7.74
N SER A 19 13.36 1.51 7.94
CA SER A 19 14.47 2.44 8.21
C SER A 19 14.99 3.14 6.95
N ILE A 20 14.70 2.59 5.77
CA ILE A 20 15.18 3.13 4.49
C ILE A 20 14.22 4.23 4.02
N PRO A 21 14.69 5.49 3.82
CA PRO A 21 13.87 6.53 3.21
C PRO A 21 13.40 6.12 1.81
N VAL A 22 12.11 6.34 1.50
CA VAL A 22 11.49 5.93 0.23
C VAL A 22 12.24 6.47 -0.98
N PHE A 23 12.65 7.74 -0.97
CA PHE A 23 13.40 8.34 -2.07
C PHE A 23 14.76 7.66 -2.29
N TRP A 24 15.44 7.28 -1.21
CA TRP A 24 16.72 6.59 -1.28
C TRP A 24 16.56 5.17 -1.82
N LEU A 25 15.53 4.45 -1.38
CA LEU A 25 15.16 3.15 -1.93
C LEU A 25 14.86 3.25 -3.43
N ALA A 26 14.10 4.27 -3.85
CA ALA A 26 13.79 4.52 -5.25
C ALA A 26 15.07 4.67 -6.09
N LEU A 27 16.01 5.49 -5.63
CA LEU A 27 17.30 5.73 -6.31
C LEU A 27 18.15 4.46 -6.38
N LEU A 28 18.22 3.68 -5.29
CA LEU A 28 18.95 2.41 -5.28
C LEU A 28 18.35 1.39 -6.24
N LEU A 29 17.02 1.24 -6.24
CA LEU A 29 16.34 0.33 -7.16
C LEU A 29 16.54 0.76 -8.62
N THR A 30 16.48 2.06 -8.91
CA THR A 30 16.77 2.58 -10.24
C THR A 30 18.22 2.31 -10.65
N LEU A 31 19.17 2.56 -9.76
CA LEU A 31 20.58 2.29 -10.00
C LEU A 31 20.82 0.81 -10.34
N PHE A 32 20.30 -0.08 -9.51
CA PHE A 32 20.50 -1.52 -9.67
C PHE A 32 19.71 -2.10 -10.83
N CYS A 33 18.39 -1.95 -10.82
CA CYS A 33 17.52 -2.65 -11.76
C CYS A 33 17.50 -2.01 -13.15
N SER A 34 17.64 -0.68 -13.22
CA SER A 34 17.57 0.02 -14.50
C SER A 34 18.96 0.28 -15.09
N LEU A 35 19.85 0.93 -14.34
CA LEU A 35 21.13 1.37 -14.90
C LEU A 35 22.18 0.26 -14.94
N THR A 36 22.24 -0.63 -13.92
CA THR A 36 23.26 -1.68 -13.87
C THR A 36 22.81 -2.94 -14.60
N LEU A 37 21.57 -3.39 -14.36
CA LEU A 37 21.06 -4.64 -14.92
C LEU A 37 20.27 -4.45 -16.23
N GLY A 38 19.79 -3.24 -16.51
CA GLY A 38 19.00 -2.96 -17.71
C GLY A 38 17.64 -3.68 -17.77
N TRP A 39 17.12 -4.16 -16.63
CA TRP A 39 15.88 -4.96 -16.61
C TRP A 39 14.62 -4.13 -16.74
N LEU A 40 14.62 -2.93 -16.14
CA LEU A 40 13.45 -2.08 -16.00
C LEU A 40 13.77 -0.65 -16.44
N PRO A 41 12.78 0.11 -16.89
CA PRO A 41 12.97 1.50 -17.29
C PRO A 41 13.29 2.39 -16.08
N VAL A 42 14.01 3.49 -16.34
CA VAL A 42 14.45 4.45 -15.30
C VAL A 42 13.29 5.31 -14.81
N SER A 43 12.43 5.78 -15.73
CA SER A 43 11.41 6.79 -15.42
C SER A 43 10.33 6.86 -16.51
N GLY A 44 9.23 7.58 -16.23
CA GLY A 44 8.12 7.77 -17.14
C GLY A 44 7.02 6.73 -16.98
N ARG A 45 5.99 6.82 -17.85
CA ARG A 45 4.84 5.88 -17.89
C ARG A 45 4.98 4.83 -18.97
N PHE A 46 5.62 5.20 -20.08
CA PHE A 46 5.79 4.39 -21.29
C PHE A 46 7.18 4.63 -21.88
N ASP A 47 7.61 3.71 -22.69
CA ASP A 47 8.76 3.93 -23.55
C ASP A 47 8.49 5.11 -24.49
N LEU A 48 9.53 5.89 -24.80
CA LEU A 48 9.45 7.06 -25.67
C LEU A 48 8.98 6.73 -27.11
N LEU A 49 9.03 5.45 -27.47
CA LEU A 49 8.54 4.95 -28.77
C LEU A 49 7.01 4.95 -28.87
N TYR A 50 6.28 4.97 -27.75
CA TYR A 50 4.82 4.86 -27.73
C TYR A 50 4.17 6.16 -27.34
N GLU A 51 3.36 6.70 -28.24
CA GLU A 51 2.50 7.83 -27.98
C GLU A 51 1.11 7.34 -27.59
N VAL A 52 0.80 7.35 -26.28
CA VAL A 52 -0.50 6.94 -25.74
C VAL A 52 -1.31 8.17 -25.39
N LYS A 53 -2.47 8.33 -26.04
CA LYS A 53 -3.41 9.42 -25.72
C LYS A 53 -3.98 9.21 -24.30
N PRO A 54 -3.87 10.19 -23.39
CA PRO A 54 -4.50 10.11 -22.09
C PRO A 54 -6.02 10.28 -22.22
N ILE A 55 -6.79 9.22 -21.99
CA ILE A 55 -8.26 9.19 -21.99
C ILE A 55 -8.76 9.24 -20.56
N THR A 56 -8.30 8.31 -19.73
CA THR A 56 -8.67 8.18 -18.33
C THR A 56 -7.61 8.72 -17.37
N GLY A 57 -6.38 8.87 -17.83
CA GLY A 57 -5.21 9.21 -17.04
C GLY A 57 -4.53 8.00 -16.36
N PHE A 58 -5.13 6.81 -16.43
CA PHE A 58 -4.52 5.58 -15.95
C PHE A 58 -3.76 4.88 -17.07
N ALA A 59 -2.44 4.75 -16.92
CA ALA A 59 -1.54 4.26 -17.97
C ALA A 59 -1.98 2.92 -18.58
N LEU A 60 -2.37 1.94 -17.76
CA LEU A 60 -2.80 0.62 -18.23
C LEU A 60 -4.14 0.68 -18.97
N ILE A 61 -5.08 1.50 -18.47
CA ILE A 61 -6.40 1.64 -19.09
C ILE A 61 -6.28 2.39 -20.42
N ASP A 62 -5.49 3.46 -20.44
CA ASP A 62 -5.27 4.26 -21.64
C ASP A 62 -4.55 3.43 -22.74
N ALA A 63 -3.56 2.61 -22.35
CA ALA A 63 -2.92 1.66 -23.26
C ALA A 63 -3.90 0.60 -23.80
N TRP A 64 -4.77 0.08 -22.92
CA TRP A 64 -5.77 -0.93 -23.30
C TRP A 64 -6.86 -0.38 -24.22
N LEU A 65 -7.25 0.88 -24.03
CA LEU A 65 -8.23 1.59 -24.87
C LEU A 65 -7.65 2.11 -26.18
N SER A 66 -6.32 1.98 -26.37
CA SER A 66 -5.68 2.42 -27.59
C SER A 66 -6.03 1.52 -28.76
N ASP A 67 -6.41 2.11 -29.91
CA ASP A 67 -6.65 1.42 -31.17
C ASP A 67 -5.37 1.14 -31.95
N SER A 68 -4.19 1.34 -31.33
CA SER A 68 -2.88 1.13 -31.96
C SER A 68 -2.61 -0.36 -32.19
N PRO A 69 -1.96 -0.72 -33.31
CA PRO A 69 -1.50 -2.10 -33.54
C PRO A 69 -0.47 -2.56 -32.50
N TRP A 70 0.19 -1.64 -31.80
CA TRP A 70 1.18 -1.88 -30.75
C TRP A 70 0.58 -1.87 -29.32
N ARG A 71 -0.72 -2.13 -29.19
CA ARG A 71 -1.42 -2.06 -27.90
C ARG A 71 -0.80 -2.97 -26.85
N ASP A 72 -0.45 -4.20 -27.22
CA ASP A 72 0.08 -5.16 -26.25
C ASP A 72 1.49 -4.76 -25.77
N GLU A 73 2.30 -4.20 -26.63
CA GLU A 73 3.62 -3.64 -26.28
C GLU A 73 3.47 -2.40 -25.40
N MET A 74 2.49 -1.54 -25.66
CA MET A 74 2.17 -0.38 -24.81
C MET A 74 1.77 -0.83 -23.41
N ILE A 75 0.92 -1.86 -23.28
CA ILE A 75 0.53 -2.43 -21.99
C ILE A 75 1.76 -3.00 -21.27
N MET A 76 2.58 -3.78 -21.96
CA MET A 76 3.80 -4.34 -21.37
C MET A 76 4.77 -3.24 -20.93
N SER A 77 4.93 -2.19 -21.74
CA SER A 77 5.73 -1.01 -21.40
C SER A 77 5.20 -0.34 -20.14
N ALA A 78 3.88 -0.09 -20.05
CA ALA A 78 3.25 0.47 -18.86
C ALA A 78 3.53 -0.37 -17.60
N ILE A 79 3.37 -1.70 -17.69
CA ILE A 79 3.64 -2.61 -16.58
C ILE A 79 5.10 -2.50 -16.13
N ARG A 80 6.06 -2.53 -17.05
CA ARG A 80 7.49 -2.41 -16.72
C ARG A 80 7.82 -1.10 -16.03
N HIS A 81 7.21 0.02 -16.45
CA HIS A 81 7.40 1.33 -15.83
C HIS A 81 6.77 1.43 -14.43
N MET A 82 5.72 0.63 -14.14
CA MET A 82 5.08 0.60 -12.83
C MET A 82 5.83 -0.22 -11.78
N ILE A 83 6.66 -1.19 -12.17
CA ILE A 83 7.28 -2.14 -11.23
C ILE A 83 8.09 -1.42 -10.15
N LEU A 84 9.04 -0.57 -10.52
CA LEU A 84 9.90 0.11 -9.56
C LEU A 84 9.14 1.09 -8.65
N PRO A 85 8.27 1.97 -9.17
CA PRO A 85 7.42 2.82 -8.32
C PRO A 85 6.56 2.03 -7.33
N VAL A 86 5.92 0.94 -7.78
CA VAL A 86 5.07 0.10 -6.94
C VAL A 86 5.88 -0.59 -5.85
N ILE A 87 7.03 -1.20 -6.18
CA ILE A 87 7.90 -1.81 -5.16
C ILE A 87 8.34 -0.77 -4.14
N THR A 88 8.84 0.38 -4.61
CA THR A 88 9.30 1.47 -3.74
C THR A 88 8.22 1.92 -2.77
N LEU A 89 7.01 2.15 -3.27
CA LEU A 89 5.89 2.64 -2.48
C LEU A 89 5.34 1.58 -1.52
N SER A 90 5.45 0.29 -1.85
CA SER A 90 4.85 -0.79 -1.07
C SER A 90 5.70 -1.25 0.13
N VAL A 91 7.01 -1.00 0.14
CA VAL A 91 7.91 -1.52 1.19
C VAL A 91 7.52 -1.03 2.59
N ALA A 92 7.39 0.28 2.80
CA ALA A 92 7.07 0.84 4.10
C ALA A 92 5.69 0.41 4.62
N PRO A 93 4.59 0.52 3.82
CA PRO A 93 3.26 0.04 4.22
C PRO A 93 3.23 -1.45 4.53
N THR A 94 3.86 -2.28 3.70
CA THR A 94 3.90 -3.74 3.92
C THR A 94 4.58 -4.07 5.25
N THR A 95 5.67 -3.40 5.56
CA THR A 95 6.39 -3.56 6.83
C THR A 95 5.48 -3.24 8.03
N GLU A 96 4.72 -2.15 7.94
CA GLU A 96 3.80 -1.76 9.00
C GLU A 96 2.66 -2.77 9.17
N VAL A 97 2.08 -3.25 8.07
CA VAL A 97 1.04 -4.31 8.11
C VAL A 97 1.58 -5.59 8.74
N ILE A 98 2.78 -6.03 8.38
CA ILE A 98 3.43 -7.20 8.98
C ILE A 98 3.55 -7.01 10.49
N ARG A 99 4.03 -5.84 10.95
CA ARG A 99 4.18 -5.53 12.37
C ARG A 99 2.84 -5.52 13.10
N LEU A 100 1.82 -4.85 12.55
CA LEU A 100 0.49 -4.79 13.13
C LEU A 100 -0.16 -6.17 13.23
N MET A 101 -0.11 -6.95 12.15
CA MET A 101 -0.64 -8.32 12.12
C MET A 101 0.08 -9.22 13.12
N ARG A 102 1.40 -9.06 13.27
CA ARG A 102 2.16 -9.82 14.26
C ARG A 102 1.70 -9.51 15.68
N ILE A 103 1.59 -8.24 16.04
CA ILE A 103 1.14 -7.80 17.38
C ILE A 103 -0.26 -8.34 17.66
N SER A 104 -1.20 -8.08 16.76
CA SER A 104 -2.59 -8.52 16.90
C SER A 104 -2.72 -10.06 16.99
N THR A 105 -1.93 -10.78 16.19
CA THR A 105 -1.90 -12.25 16.24
C THR A 105 -1.40 -12.78 17.59
N ILE A 106 -0.37 -12.17 18.16
CA ILE A 106 0.18 -12.57 19.47
C ILE A 106 -0.86 -12.29 20.57
N GLU A 107 -1.47 -11.11 20.58
CA GLU A 107 -2.51 -10.76 21.55
C GLU A 107 -3.69 -11.73 21.54
N VAL A 108 -4.16 -12.07 20.34
CA VAL A 108 -5.26 -13.04 20.18
C VAL A 108 -4.84 -14.45 20.58
N TYR A 109 -3.61 -14.85 20.25
CA TYR A 109 -3.11 -16.20 20.58
C TYR A 109 -3.01 -16.45 22.09
N ASP A 110 -2.76 -15.40 22.87
CA ASP A 110 -2.68 -15.45 24.34
C ASP A 110 -4.05 -15.52 25.03
N GLN A 111 -5.16 -15.36 24.29
CA GLN A 111 -6.53 -15.39 24.84
C GLN A 111 -6.96 -16.78 25.32
N ASN A 112 -7.79 -16.80 26.37
CA ASN A 112 -8.24 -18.05 27.02
C ASN A 112 -9.06 -18.96 26.09
N TYR A 113 -9.87 -18.38 25.19
CA TYR A 113 -10.65 -19.19 24.25
C TYR A 113 -9.76 -19.92 23.21
N VAL A 114 -8.61 -19.35 22.88
CA VAL A 114 -7.63 -20.01 21.97
C VAL A 114 -6.94 -21.16 22.71
N LYS A 115 -6.58 -20.96 23.99
CA LYS A 115 -6.03 -22.01 24.86
C LYS A 115 -7.05 -23.16 25.04
N ALA A 116 -8.32 -22.83 25.27
CA ALA A 116 -9.39 -23.82 25.36
C ALA A 116 -9.61 -24.60 24.04
N ALA A 117 -9.43 -23.96 22.89
CA ALA A 117 -9.49 -24.64 21.60
C ALA A 117 -8.34 -25.65 21.44
N ALA A 118 -7.15 -25.31 21.94
CA ALA A 118 -5.98 -26.20 21.94
C ALA A 118 -6.18 -27.44 22.84
N THR A 119 -6.77 -27.26 24.04
CA THR A 119 -7.08 -28.40 24.95
C THR A 119 -8.14 -29.31 24.41
N ARG A 120 -9.00 -28.84 23.50
CA ARG A 120 -9.99 -29.69 22.77
C ARG A 120 -9.38 -30.51 21.63
N GLY A 121 -8.07 -30.48 21.43
CA GLY A 121 -7.37 -31.26 20.42
C GLY A 121 -7.45 -30.71 18.99
N LEU A 122 -7.88 -29.42 18.81
CA LEU A 122 -7.90 -28.83 17.48
C LEU A 122 -6.49 -28.63 16.92
N SER A 123 -6.33 -28.89 15.62
CA SER A 123 -5.05 -28.73 14.96
C SER A 123 -4.58 -27.26 14.99
N ARG A 124 -3.26 -27.05 15.00
CA ARG A 124 -2.66 -25.71 15.00
C ARG A 124 -3.14 -24.85 13.83
N PHE A 125 -3.33 -25.45 12.66
CA PHE A 125 -3.83 -24.76 11.47
C PHE A 125 -5.30 -24.34 11.64
N THR A 126 -6.15 -25.19 12.21
CA THR A 126 -7.55 -24.87 12.49
C THR A 126 -7.65 -23.74 13.51
N ILE A 127 -6.85 -23.79 14.59
CA ILE A 127 -6.78 -22.71 15.59
C ILE A 127 -6.35 -21.40 14.93
N LEU A 128 -5.27 -21.41 14.13
CA LEU A 128 -4.79 -20.21 13.44
C LEU A 128 -5.85 -19.61 12.54
N ARG A 129 -6.46 -20.41 11.65
CA ARG A 129 -7.40 -19.90 10.66
C ARG A 129 -8.73 -19.46 11.27
N ARG A 130 -9.32 -20.27 12.17
CA ARG A 130 -10.68 -20.07 12.66
C ARG A 130 -10.76 -19.17 13.89
N HIS A 131 -9.76 -19.22 14.78
CA HIS A 131 -9.80 -18.54 16.06
C HIS A 131 -8.84 -17.35 16.10
N VAL A 132 -7.66 -17.46 15.50
CA VAL A 132 -6.65 -16.40 15.60
C VAL A 132 -6.80 -15.37 14.49
N LEU A 133 -6.70 -15.74 13.23
CA LEU A 133 -6.75 -14.77 12.11
C LEU A 133 -8.09 -14.02 12.05
N HIS A 134 -9.20 -14.72 12.28
CA HIS A 134 -10.52 -14.11 12.28
C HIS A 134 -10.66 -12.99 13.31
N ASN A 135 -10.01 -13.11 14.46
CA ASN A 135 -10.07 -12.11 15.54
C ASN A 135 -8.87 -11.12 15.52
N ALA A 136 -7.78 -11.47 14.86
CA ALA A 136 -6.60 -10.61 14.72
C ALA A 136 -6.73 -9.59 13.59
N LEU A 137 -7.52 -9.88 12.55
CA LEU A 137 -7.69 -9.03 11.37
C LEU A 137 -8.52 -7.75 11.63
N PRO A 138 -9.67 -7.80 12.35
CA PRO A 138 -10.54 -6.65 12.53
C PRO A 138 -9.85 -5.38 13.07
N PRO A 139 -8.97 -5.41 14.10
CA PRO A 139 -8.30 -4.22 14.58
C PRO A 139 -7.24 -3.66 13.63
N VAL A 140 -6.80 -4.44 12.63
CA VAL A 140 -5.82 -4.00 11.63
C VAL A 140 -6.47 -3.20 10.50
N ILE A 141 -7.72 -3.52 10.13
CA ILE A 141 -8.42 -2.88 9.00
C ILE A 141 -8.50 -1.35 9.13
N PRO A 142 -8.93 -0.75 10.26
CA PRO A 142 -8.94 0.70 10.38
C PRO A 142 -7.56 1.34 10.27
N ARG A 143 -6.52 0.63 10.70
CA ARG A 143 -5.12 1.10 10.57
C ARG A 143 -4.67 1.22 9.12
N LEU A 144 -5.21 0.41 8.21
CA LEU A 144 -4.93 0.51 6.77
C LEU A 144 -5.48 1.83 6.20
N GLY A 145 -6.62 2.30 6.68
CA GLY A 145 -7.16 3.61 6.29
C GLY A 145 -6.23 4.76 6.66
N LEU A 146 -5.76 4.78 7.91
CA LEU A 146 -4.80 5.78 8.37
C LEU A 146 -3.48 5.72 7.58
N GLN A 147 -3.03 4.52 7.22
CA GLN A 147 -1.82 4.31 6.44
C GLN A 147 -1.94 4.88 5.02
N PHE A 148 -3.15 4.89 4.44
CA PHE A 148 -3.39 5.47 3.13
C PHE A 148 -2.98 6.96 3.05
N SER A 149 -3.22 7.73 4.11
CA SER A 149 -2.79 9.14 4.18
C SER A 149 -1.27 9.29 4.07
N THR A 150 -0.53 8.44 4.77
CA THR A 150 0.93 8.39 4.67
C THR A 150 1.39 7.95 3.29
N MET A 151 0.71 6.98 2.69
CA MET A 151 1.01 6.51 1.32
C MET A 151 0.83 7.60 0.28
N LEU A 152 -0.17 8.48 0.40
CA LEU A 152 -0.33 9.61 -0.53
C LEU A 152 0.89 10.53 -0.51
N THR A 153 1.42 10.84 0.66
CA THR A 153 2.65 11.66 0.78
C THR A 153 3.86 10.95 0.15
N LEU A 154 4.01 9.65 0.43
CA LEU A 154 5.09 8.84 -0.17
C LEU A 154 4.93 8.70 -1.69
N ALA A 155 3.69 8.62 -2.19
CA ALA A 155 3.40 8.58 -3.61
C ALA A 155 3.86 9.86 -4.32
N MET A 156 3.63 11.04 -3.74
CA MET A 156 4.11 12.31 -4.31
C MET A 156 5.63 12.33 -4.50
N ILE A 157 6.38 11.82 -3.49
CA ILE A 157 7.84 11.70 -3.57
C ILE A 157 8.24 10.70 -4.66
N THR A 158 7.57 9.57 -4.71
CA THR A 158 7.82 8.50 -5.70
C THR A 158 7.55 9.00 -7.13
N GLU A 159 6.44 9.73 -7.34
CA GLU A 159 6.12 10.37 -8.63
C GLU A 159 7.21 11.32 -9.11
N MET A 160 7.83 12.06 -8.20
CA MET A 160 8.93 12.94 -8.55
C MET A 160 10.19 12.17 -8.98
N VAL A 161 10.58 11.16 -8.21
CA VAL A 161 11.81 10.38 -8.48
C VAL A 161 11.69 9.64 -9.81
N PHE A 162 10.56 8.98 -10.07
CA PHE A 162 10.33 8.23 -11.31
C PHE A 162 9.77 9.07 -12.45
N SER A 163 9.67 10.39 -12.29
CA SER A 163 9.06 11.28 -13.30
C SER A 163 7.66 10.83 -13.74
N TRP A 164 6.93 10.22 -12.83
CA TRP A 164 5.57 9.75 -13.08
C TRP A 164 4.61 10.95 -13.09
N PRO A 165 3.84 11.16 -14.16
CA PRO A 165 2.86 12.25 -14.20
C PRO A 165 1.62 11.87 -13.41
N GLY A 166 1.62 12.14 -12.11
CA GLY A 166 0.53 11.89 -11.19
C GLY A 166 0.06 13.17 -10.49
N LEU A 167 -0.87 12.97 -9.53
CA LEU A 167 -1.52 14.05 -8.78
C LEU A 167 -0.50 14.86 -7.94
N GLY A 168 0.46 14.16 -7.32
CA GLY A 168 1.48 14.81 -6.50
C GLY A 168 2.40 15.70 -7.32
N ARG A 169 2.86 15.21 -8.46
CA ARG A 169 3.67 16.02 -9.39
C ARG A 169 2.90 17.22 -9.93
N TRP A 170 1.63 17.05 -10.26
CA TRP A 170 0.75 18.13 -10.69
C TRP A 170 0.62 19.19 -9.59
N LEU A 171 0.37 18.80 -8.35
CA LEU A 171 0.26 19.71 -7.22
C LEU A 171 1.56 20.49 -6.95
N ILE A 172 2.71 19.81 -7.00
CA ILE A 172 4.02 20.47 -6.84
C ILE A 172 4.27 21.48 -7.95
N ASN A 173 3.88 21.18 -9.19
CA ASN A 173 3.99 22.12 -10.29
C ASN A 173 3.06 23.33 -10.09
N ALA A 174 1.83 23.14 -9.61
CA ALA A 174 0.92 24.23 -9.25
C ALA A 174 1.51 25.14 -8.17
N ILE A 175 2.16 24.56 -7.16
CA ILE A 175 2.86 25.33 -6.10
C ILE A 175 4.00 26.15 -6.70
N ARG A 176 4.81 25.58 -7.60
CA ARG A 176 5.92 26.28 -8.25
C ARG A 176 5.44 27.44 -9.14
N GLN A 177 4.27 27.27 -9.76
CA GLN A 177 3.63 28.29 -10.61
C GLN A 177 2.81 29.31 -9.81
N GLN A 178 2.69 29.12 -8.48
CA GLN A 178 1.86 29.94 -7.59
C GLN A 178 0.39 29.97 -8.01
N ASP A 179 -0.10 28.89 -8.63
CA ASP A 179 -1.52 28.73 -9.00
C ASP A 179 -2.33 28.29 -7.77
N TYR A 180 -2.85 29.27 -7.04
CA TYR A 180 -3.61 29.06 -5.81
C TYR A 180 -4.92 28.30 -6.05
N ALA A 181 -5.54 28.45 -7.24
CA ALA A 181 -6.76 27.73 -7.57
C ALA A 181 -6.49 26.23 -7.74
N ALA A 182 -5.44 25.88 -8.50
CA ALA A 182 -5.00 24.50 -8.67
C ALA A 182 -4.52 23.89 -7.34
N ILE A 183 -3.76 24.63 -6.52
CA ILE A 183 -3.31 24.17 -5.20
C ILE A 183 -4.51 23.84 -4.32
N SER A 184 -5.49 24.75 -4.21
CA SER A 184 -6.68 24.54 -3.39
C SER A 184 -7.49 23.34 -3.87
N ALA A 185 -7.70 23.20 -5.18
CA ALA A 185 -8.39 22.05 -5.77
C ALA A 185 -7.66 20.73 -5.46
N GLY A 186 -6.34 20.69 -5.63
CA GLY A 186 -5.54 19.50 -5.35
C GLY A 186 -5.58 19.08 -3.87
N VAL A 187 -5.48 20.05 -2.96
CA VAL A 187 -5.59 19.78 -1.51
C VAL A 187 -6.97 19.26 -1.15
N MET A 188 -8.05 19.83 -1.72
CA MET A 188 -9.41 19.34 -1.51
C MET A 188 -9.58 17.91 -2.01
N VAL A 189 -9.07 17.58 -3.19
CA VAL A 189 -9.14 16.22 -3.75
C VAL A 189 -8.38 15.24 -2.86
N CYS A 190 -7.12 15.55 -2.50
CA CYS A 190 -6.35 14.70 -1.60
C CYS A 190 -7.02 14.50 -0.24
N GLY A 191 -7.50 15.59 0.38
CA GLY A 191 -8.20 15.54 1.66
C GLY A 191 -9.49 14.71 1.58
N SER A 192 -10.27 14.88 0.53
CA SER A 192 -11.49 14.11 0.30
C SER A 192 -11.20 12.61 0.14
N LEU A 193 -10.18 12.26 -0.63
CA LEU A 193 -9.76 10.86 -0.79
C LEU A 193 -9.35 10.23 0.54
N VAL A 194 -8.57 10.95 1.36
CA VAL A 194 -8.16 10.48 2.69
C VAL A 194 -9.37 10.24 3.58
N ILE A 195 -10.32 11.18 3.62
CA ILE A 195 -11.53 11.04 4.44
C ILE A 195 -12.37 9.84 3.96
N ILE A 196 -12.61 9.72 2.66
CA ILE A 196 -13.38 8.61 2.09
C ILE A 196 -12.75 7.26 2.43
N VAL A 197 -11.44 7.12 2.24
CA VAL A 197 -10.74 5.86 2.53
C VAL A 197 -10.76 5.53 4.01
N ASN A 198 -10.59 6.53 4.90
CA ASN A 198 -10.69 6.32 6.35
C ASN A 198 -12.09 5.87 6.76
N VAL A 199 -13.14 6.54 6.28
CA VAL A 199 -14.54 6.16 6.56
C VAL A 199 -14.83 4.74 6.08
N ILE A 200 -14.41 4.40 4.86
CA ILE A 200 -14.59 3.03 4.33
C ILE A 200 -13.84 2.01 5.20
N SER A 201 -12.60 2.30 5.59
CA SER A 201 -11.80 1.41 6.43
C SER A 201 -12.41 1.22 7.82
N ASP A 202 -12.97 2.28 8.41
CA ASP A 202 -13.65 2.20 9.71
C ASP A 202 -14.94 1.37 9.63
N ILE A 203 -15.73 1.56 8.58
CA ILE A 203 -16.93 0.75 8.31
C ILE A 203 -16.55 -0.72 8.13
N LEU A 204 -15.55 -1.03 7.29
CA LEU A 204 -15.08 -2.40 7.08
C LEU A 204 -14.53 -3.01 8.37
N GLY A 205 -13.79 -2.24 9.17
CA GLY A 205 -13.30 -2.67 10.48
C GLY A 205 -14.43 -2.97 11.45
N ALA A 206 -15.47 -2.13 11.50
CA ALA A 206 -16.66 -2.34 12.31
C ALA A 206 -17.45 -3.59 11.87
N MET A 207 -17.63 -3.79 10.57
CA MET A 207 -18.30 -4.98 10.03
C MET A 207 -17.52 -6.28 10.32
N ALA A 208 -16.20 -6.21 10.31
CA ALA A 208 -15.35 -7.35 10.61
C ALA A 208 -15.30 -7.70 12.11
N ASN A 209 -15.71 -6.80 13.01
CA ASN A 209 -15.68 -7.02 14.46
C ASN A 209 -17.07 -6.94 15.08
N PRO A 210 -17.83 -8.04 15.13
CA PRO A 210 -19.18 -8.04 15.69
C PRO A 210 -19.24 -7.78 17.21
N LEU A 211 -18.13 -7.89 17.92
CA LEU A 211 -18.08 -7.61 19.36
C LEU A 211 -18.14 -6.12 19.70
N LYS A 212 -17.60 -5.25 18.85
CA LYS A 212 -17.73 -3.79 19.01
C LYS A 212 -19.17 -3.29 18.87
N HIS A 213 -20.03 -4.00 18.14
CA HIS A 213 -21.45 -3.69 18.08
C HIS A 213 -22.13 -3.75 19.45
N LYS A 214 -21.71 -4.64 20.35
CA LYS A 214 -22.29 -4.75 21.69
C LYS A 214 -21.91 -3.58 22.61
N GLU A 215 -20.72 -3.02 22.45
CA GLU A 215 -20.28 -1.86 23.25
C GLU A 215 -21.07 -0.58 22.89
N TRP A 216 -21.46 -0.42 21.63
CA TRP A 216 -22.31 0.70 21.17
C TRP A 216 -23.73 0.64 21.74
N TYR A 217 -24.28 -0.57 21.96
CA TYR A 217 -25.59 -0.76 22.57
C TYR A 217 -25.55 -0.70 24.12
N ALA A 218 -24.39 -0.91 24.74
CA ALA A 218 -24.22 -0.83 26.17
C ALA A 218 -24.04 0.62 26.70
N LEU A 219 -23.81 1.59 25.80
CA LEU A 219 -23.69 3.01 26.09
C LEU A 219 -25.00 3.81 25.88
N ARG A 220 -26.08 3.11 25.56
CA ARG A 220 -27.46 3.65 25.56
C ARG A 220 -28.27 3.09 26.74
#